data_e83272e6adafca88c9206200d2107b71
#
_entry.id   e83272e6adafca88c9206200d2107b71
#
_cell.length_a   1.000
_cell.length_b   1.000
_cell.length_c   1.000
_cell.angle_alpha   90.00
_cell.angle_beta   90.00
_cell.angle_gamma   90.00
#
_symmetry.space_group_name_H-M   'P 1'
#
loop_
_entity.id
_entity.type
_entity.pdbx_description
1 polymer ?
#
loop_
_entity_poly.entity_id
_entity_poly.type
_entity_poly.pdbx_seq_one_letter_code
_entity_poly.pdbx_strand_id
1 'polypeptide(L)'
;MTLAAPAAADALNDIVAMPAHALSEAIRQRQVSCREVMTAYLSHIDRINPKLNAIVARRDSDELLREADERDAQLAAGQWLGWLHGMPQAPKDLTAVRGMVTSMGSLVYKDQVTAHDSIIIERMRAAGAIFIGRSNVPEFGLGSHTYNQVYGTTGNPYDPSRTAGGSSGGAAAALAARMLPVADGSDFGGSLRNPAAFCNVYGMRPSAGRVPYGPSTEVFLKQLAYEGPMGRSPRDVALLLSVMAGPDRRVPLSLTGDPAQFAQALDADLRGKRVGWLGDWEGYLPMEAGILELCELALADLTLAGCETVDYQVPFAGERLWRIWLAHRHLMVGGQLHPLVHNPETRKLVKPAVVWEVEGLEGMTARQVYQATEERSAWYHTVLRMFEDVDYLAVPSAQVFPFDASLDWPKEIGGRPMDTYHRWMETVTPWTLAGCPVISVPVGFNAAGLPMGMQLIGPPQADLAVLQLAHAYGQARDWVESRPPAALWGKTP
;
A
#
# COMPACT_ATOMS: atom_id res chain seq x y z
N MET A 1 -42.05 -8.60 24.89
CA MET A 1 -41.48 -7.84 23.76
C MET A 1 -40.05 -7.53 24.12
N THR A 2 -39.12 -8.28 23.53
CA THR A 2 -37.71 -8.33 23.87
C THR A 2 -36.96 -7.28 23.06
N LEU A 3 -36.52 -6.20 23.71
CA LEU A 3 -35.57 -5.21 23.17
C LEU A 3 -34.14 -5.72 23.44
N ALA A 4 -33.65 -6.62 22.59
CA ALA A 4 -32.29 -7.14 22.71
C ALA A 4 -31.37 -6.81 21.48
N ALA A 5 -31.83 -5.92 20.59
CA ALA A 5 -31.08 -5.65 19.33
C ALA A 5 -30.03 -4.51 19.40
N PRO A 6 -30.08 -3.47 20.23
CA PRO A 6 -29.09 -2.38 20.21
C PRO A 6 -27.72 -2.80 20.76
N ALA A 7 -27.66 -3.57 21.84
CA ALA A 7 -26.42 -3.93 22.52
C ALA A 7 -25.47 -4.84 21.66
N ALA A 8 -26.05 -5.72 20.84
CA ALA A 8 -25.22 -6.60 19.97
C ALA A 8 -24.63 -5.85 18.76
N ALA A 9 -25.37 -4.88 18.21
CA ALA A 9 -24.85 -4.07 17.07
C ALA A 9 -23.74 -3.11 17.52
N ASP A 10 -23.80 -2.57 18.71
CA ASP A 10 -22.73 -1.71 19.26
C ASP A 10 -21.46 -2.52 19.54
N ALA A 11 -21.57 -3.72 20.12
CA ALA A 11 -20.43 -4.60 20.37
C ALA A 11 -19.70 -5.02 19.08
N LEU A 12 -20.43 -5.29 17.98
CA LEU A 12 -19.83 -5.61 16.68
C LEU A 12 -19.13 -4.38 16.05
N ASN A 13 -19.66 -3.19 16.24
CA ASN A 13 -19.01 -1.95 15.80
C ASN A 13 -17.71 -1.70 16.57
N ASP A 14 -17.66 -2.02 17.87
CA ASP A 14 -16.46 -1.89 18.69
C ASP A 14 -15.33 -2.79 18.21
N ILE A 15 -15.63 -4.03 17.79
CA ILE A 15 -14.61 -4.97 17.25
C ILE A 15 -13.95 -4.40 16.00
N VAL A 16 -14.71 -3.94 15.00
CA VAL A 16 -14.14 -3.40 13.76
C VAL A 16 -13.45 -2.06 13.95
N ALA A 17 -13.76 -1.35 15.05
CA ALA A 17 -13.11 -0.11 15.43
C ALA A 17 -11.71 -0.34 16.04
N MET A 18 -11.47 -1.47 16.66
CA MET A 18 -10.18 -1.74 17.33
C MET A 18 -8.99 -1.60 16.37
N PRO A 19 -7.86 -1.01 16.82
CA PRO A 19 -6.58 -1.17 16.12
C PRO A 19 -6.21 -2.66 16.03
N ALA A 20 -5.53 -3.05 14.96
CA ALA A 20 -5.27 -4.47 14.72
C ALA A 20 -4.40 -5.13 15.81
N HIS A 21 -3.44 -4.40 16.37
CA HIS A 21 -2.62 -4.89 17.49
C HIS A 21 -3.46 -5.15 18.76
N ALA A 22 -4.43 -4.27 19.06
CA ALA A 22 -5.32 -4.46 20.19
C ALA A 22 -6.30 -5.62 19.96
N LEU A 23 -6.81 -5.76 18.72
CA LEU A 23 -7.67 -6.88 18.33
C LEU A 23 -6.92 -8.22 18.47
N SER A 24 -5.66 -8.30 18.02
CA SER A 24 -4.81 -9.48 18.19
C SER A 24 -4.66 -9.89 19.65
N GLU A 25 -4.41 -8.92 20.52
CA GLU A 25 -4.28 -9.16 21.95
C GLU A 25 -5.59 -9.59 22.60
N ALA A 26 -6.71 -8.97 22.20
CA ALA A 26 -8.04 -9.36 22.67
C ALA A 26 -8.39 -10.80 22.29
N ILE A 27 -8.06 -11.23 21.06
CA ILE A 27 -8.21 -12.64 20.62
C ILE A 27 -7.30 -13.53 21.47
N ARG A 28 -6.01 -13.20 21.62
CA ARG A 28 -5.03 -14.00 22.37
C ARG A 28 -5.46 -14.21 23.82
N GLN A 29 -6.03 -13.17 24.44
CA GLN A 29 -6.56 -13.21 25.81
C GLN A 29 -7.97 -13.80 25.90
N ARG A 30 -8.58 -14.20 24.76
CA ARG A 30 -9.96 -14.72 24.69
C ARG A 30 -11.00 -13.73 25.21
N GLN A 31 -10.75 -12.44 25.09
CA GLN A 31 -11.74 -11.39 25.38
C GLN A 31 -12.78 -11.31 24.25
N VAL A 32 -12.37 -11.71 23.04
CA VAL A 32 -13.21 -11.86 21.86
C VAL A 32 -12.78 -13.12 21.12
N SER A 33 -13.73 -13.91 20.62
CA SER A 33 -13.45 -15.10 19.81
C SER A 33 -13.17 -14.74 18.36
N CYS A 34 -12.44 -15.60 17.66
CA CYS A 34 -12.21 -15.48 16.21
C CYS A 34 -13.53 -15.49 15.45
N ARG A 35 -14.53 -16.27 15.92
CA ARG A 35 -15.88 -16.29 15.35
C ARG A 35 -16.59 -14.94 15.49
N GLU A 36 -16.55 -14.29 16.66
CA GLU A 36 -17.12 -12.96 16.87
C GLU A 36 -16.44 -11.93 15.98
N VAL A 37 -15.12 -11.96 15.89
CA VAL A 37 -14.33 -11.10 14.98
C VAL A 37 -14.78 -11.30 13.53
N MET A 38 -14.82 -12.55 13.05
CA MET A 38 -15.22 -12.83 11.66
C MET A 38 -16.65 -12.38 11.40
N THR A 39 -17.59 -12.63 12.32
CA THR A 39 -18.99 -12.19 12.22
C THR A 39 -19.09 -10.66 12.12
N ALA A 40 -18.35 -9.93 12.97
CA ALA A 40 -18.34 -8.48 12.97
C ALA A 40 -17.83 -7.92 11.63
N TYR A 41 -16.71 -8.42 11.14
CA TYR A 41 -16.13 -7.96 9.87
C TYR A 41 -17.01 -8.32 8.66
N LEU A 42 -17.55 -9.53 8.57
CA LEU A 42 -18.43 -9.92 7.47
C LEU A 42 -19.70 -9.06 7.42
N SER A 43 -20.35 -8.86 8.57
CA SER A 43 -21.53 -7.99 8.67
C SER A 43 -21.21 -6.53 8.28
N HIS A 44 -20.07 -6.02 8.71
CA HIS A 44 -19.62 -4.67 8.37
C HIS A 44 -19.31 -4.53 6.86
N ILE A 45 -18.63 -5.53 6.28
CA ILE A 45 -18.34 -5.59 4.84
C ILE A 45 -19.63 -5.62 4.02
N ASP A 46 -20.62 -6.42 4.40
CA ASP A 46 -21.91 -6.50 3.70
C ASP A 46 -22.63 -5.15 3.66
N ARG A 47 -22.48 -4.34 4.68
CA ARG A 47 -23.08 -2.99 4.79
C ARG A 47 -22.31 -1.93 3.99
N ILE A 48 -20.97 -1.98 3.98
CA ILE A 48 -20.12 -0.88 3.48
C ILE A 48 -19.59 -1.15 2.08
N ASN A 49 -19.17 -2.39 1.79
CA ASN A 49 -18.48 -2.73 0.55
C ASN A 49 -19.30 -2.48 -0.73
N PRO A 50 -20.65 -2.61 -0.75
CA PRO A 50 -21.44 -2.25 -1.92
C PRO A 50 -21.31 -0.78 -2.37
N LYS A 51 -20.90 0.12 -1.46
CA LYS A 51 -20.68 1.54 -1.76
C LYS A 51 -19.26 1.82 -2.29
N LEU A 52 -18.30 0.94 -1.96
CA LEU A 52 -16.88 1.17 -2.23
C LEU A 52 -16.27 0.19 -3.23
N ASN A 53 -16.80 -1.03 -3.34
CA ASN A 53 -16.25 -2.09 -4.18
C ASN A 53 -14.74 -2.34 -3.92
N ALA A 54 -14.38 -2.39 -2.65
CA ALA A 54 -12.99 -2.53 -2.21
C ALA A 54 -12.55 -3.99 -2.05
N ILE A 55 -13.47 -4.86 -1.56
CA ILE A 55 -13.25 -6.30 -1.40
C ILE A 55 -14.07 -7.05 -2.45
N VAL A 56 -13.38 -7.82 -3.28
CA VAL A 56 -13.92 -8.55 -4.43
C VAL A 56 -13.63 -10.06 -4.30
N ALA A 57 -14.16 -10.90 -5.18
CA ALA A 57 -13.98 -12.35 -5.15
C ALA A 57 -14.11 -12.94 -3.73
N ARG A 58 -15.19 -12.55 -3.03
CA ARG A 58 -15.46 -12.98 -1.65
C ARG A 58 -15.72 -14.46 -1.57
N ARG A 59 -15.27 -15.08 -0.49
CA ARG A 59 -15.56 -16.48 -0.16
C ARG A 59 -16.89 -16.59 0.59
N ASP A 60 -17.38 -17.82 0.64
CA ASP A 60 -18.60 -18.16 1.36
C ASP A 60 -18.49 -17.85 2.87
N SER A 61 -19.47 -17.18 3.43
CA SER A 61 -19.46 -16.74 4.84
C SER A 61 -19.50 -17.91 5.83
N ASP A 62 -20.22 -19.00 5.52
CA ASP A 62 -20.29 -20.16 6.41
C ASP A 62 -18.96 -20.92 6.44
N GLU A 63 -18.23 -20.95 5.30
CA GLU A 63 -16.84 -21.49 5.29
C GLU A 63 -15.92 -20.67 6.17
N LEU A 64 -15.98 -19.34 6.07
CA LEU A 64 -15.16 -18.43 6.85
C LEU A 64 -15.45 -18.53 8.35
N LEU A 65 -16.71 -18.69 8.72
CA LEU A 65 -17.10 -18.88 10.12
C LEU A 65 -16.60 -20.24 10.66
N ARG A 66 -16.60 -21.31 9.85
CA ARG A 66 -16.00 -22.60 10.23
C ARG A 66 -14.48 -22.49 10.45
N GLU A 67 -13.77 -21.79 9.57
CA GLU A 67 -12.34 -21.52 9.75
C GLU A 67 -12.07 -20.70 11.03
N ALA A 68 -12.95 -19.75 11.35
CA ALA A 68 -12.86 -19.00 12.61
C ALA A 68 -13.06 -19.89 13.84
N ASP A 69 -14.05 -20.82 13.81
CA ASP A 69 -14.24 -21.83 14.87
C ASP A 69 -13.00 -22.73 15.03
N GLU A 70 -12.33 -23.11 13.93
CA GLU A 70 -11.08 -23.88 13.99
C GLU A 70 -9.97 -23.09 14.68
N ARG A 71 -9.87 -21.77 14.44
CA ARG A 71 -8.92 -20.89 15.15
C ARG A 71 -9.25 -20.79 16.64
N ASP A 72 -10.51 -20.67 17.00
CA ASP A 72 -10.94 -20.69 18.40
C ASP A 72 -10.59 -22.02 19.11
N ALA A 73 -10.82 -23.15 18.42
CA ALA A 73 -10.44 -24.47 18.93
C ALA A 73 -8.92 -24.62 19.12
N GLN A 74 -8.11 -24.13 18.17
CA GLN A 74 -6.66 -24.10 18.27
C GLN A 74 -6.20 -23.28 19.49
N LEU A 75 -6.76 -22.07 19.64
CA LEU A 75 -6.42 -21.21 20.78
C LEU A 75 -6.86 -21.83 22.11
N ALA A 76 -8.01 -22.51 22.15
CA ALA A 76 -8.48 -23.25 23.33
C ALA A 76 -7.53 -24.38 23.72
N ALA A 77 -6.90 -25.02 22.73
CA ALA A 77 -5.86 -26.05 22.91
C ALA A 77 -4.47 -25.47 23.21
N GLY A 78 -4.32 -24.15 23.39
CA GLY A 78 -3.04 -23.49 23.66
C GLY A 78 -2.18 -23.24 22.41
N GLN A 79 -2.72 -23.42 21.21
CA GLN A 79 -2.04 -23.21 19.95
C GLN A 79 -2.28 -21.80 19.43
N TRP A 80 -1.43 -20.85 19.79
CA TRP A 80 -1.37 -19.51 19.20
C TRP A 80 -0.47 -19.55 17.95
N LEU A 81 -1.06 -19.32 16.75
CA LEU A 81 -0.32 -19.39 15.48
C LEU A 81 0.52 -18.13 15.22
N GLY A 82 0.13 -16.99 15.77
CA GLY A 82 0.83 -15.74 15.60
C GLY A 82 -0.11 -14.53 15.62
N TRP A 83 0.45 -13.38 15.34
CA TRP A 83 -0.25 -12.09 15.44
C TRP A 83 -1.53 -11.98 14.59
N LEU A 84 -1.61 -12.69 13.48
CA LEU A 84 -2.80 -12.68 12.61
C LEU A 84 -3.82 -13.79 12.97
N HIS A 85 -3.69 -14.47 14.10
CA HIS A 85 -4.54 -15.59 14.47
C HIS A 85 -6.03 -15.22 14.47
N GLY A 86 -6.79 -15.80 13.52
CA GLY A 86 -8.23 -15.58 13.37
C GLY A 86 -8.61 -14.27 12.70
N MET A 87 -7.64 -13.43 12.31
CA MET A 87 -7.93 -12.15 11.65
C MET A 87 -8.36 -12.31 10.18
N PRO A 88 -9.42 -11.60 9.75
CA PRO A 88 -9.79 -11.54 8.34
C PRO A 88 -8.75 -10.77 7.51
N GLN A 89 -8.40 -11.31 6.35
CA GLN A 89 -7.50 -10.69 5.37
C GLN A 89 -8.08 -10.82 3.96
N ALA A 90 -7.89 -9.78 3.13
CA ALA A 90 -8.25 -9.80 1.71
C ALA A 90 -7.01 -9.45 0.88
N PRO A 91 -6.16 -10.44 0.57
CA PRO A 91 -4.92 -10.21 -0.16
C PRO A 91 -5.15 -9.49 -1.48
N LYS A 92 -4.20 -8.61 -1.85
CA LYS A 92 -4.24 -7.87 -3.12
C LYS A 92 -4.40 -8.81 -4.31
N ASP A 93 -5.31 -8.51 -5.25
CA ASP A 93 -5.62 -9.38 -6.40
C ASP A 93 -4.51 -9.45 -7.46
N LEU A 94 -3.28 -9.18 -7.07
CA LEU A 94 -2.04 -9.45 -7.81
C LEU A 94 -1.22 -10.58 -7.18
N THR A 95 -1.51 -10.90 -5.92
CA THR A 95 -0.76 -11.83 -5.08
C THR A 95 -1.40 -13.22 -5.14
N ALA A 96 -0.65 -14.26 -5.47
CA ALA A 96 -1.18 -15.62 -5.57
C ALA A 96 -1.65 -16.17 -4.21
N VAL A 97 -2.90 -16.63 -4.16
CA VAL A 97 -3.50 -17.31 -3.00
C VAL A 97 -4.06 -18.65 -3.47
N ARG A 98 -3.49 -19.74 -2.96
CA ARG A 98 -3.89 -21.10 -3.33
C ARG A 98 -5.38 -21.32 -3.09
N GLY A 99 -6.05 -21.82 -4.14
CA GLY A 99 -7.48 -22.16 -4.11
C GLY A 99 -8.41 -20.95 -4.31
N MET A 100 -7.86 -19.73 -4.49
CA MET A 100 -8.65 -18.53 -4.76
C MET A 100 -8.39 -17.99 -6.17
N VAL A 101 -9.38 -17.30 -6.72
CA VAL A 101 -9.21 -16.56 -7.97
C VAL A 101 -8.16 -15.47 -7.78
N THR A 102 -7.23 -15.36 -8.73
CA THR A 102 -6.28 -14.27 -8.85
C THR A 102 -6.40 -13.70 -10.26
N SER A 103 -7.32 -12.76 -10.43
CA SER A 103 -7.67 -12.22 -11.75
C SER A 103 -6.67 -11.19 -12.26
N MET A 104 -5.86 -10.62 -11.37
CA MET A 104 -5.02 -9.45 -11.65
C MET A 104 -5.80 -8.26 -12.24
N GLY A 105 -7.13 -8.18 -11.99
CA GLY A 105 -8.01 -7.19 -12.57
C GLY A 105 -8.16 -7.32 -14.11
N SER A 106 -7.74 -8.43 -14.71
CA SER A 106 -7.70 -8.64 -16.15
C SER A 106 -8.72 -9.69 -16.61
N LEU A 107 -9.41 -9.41 -17.72
CA LEU A 107 -10.28 -10.39 -18.38
C LEU A 107 -9.52 -11.64 -18.82
N VAL A 108 -8.20 -11.55 -19.04
CA VAL A 108 -7.35 -12.69 -19.40
C VAL A 108 -7.31 -13.73 -18.28
N TYR A 109 -7.38 -13.31 -17.03
CA TYR A 109 -7.21 -14.15 -15.84
C TYR A 109 -8.44 -14.17 -14.93
N LYS A 110 -9.58 -13.65 -15.38
CA LYS A 110 -10.78 -13.43 -14.54
C LYS A 110 -11.25 -14.66 -13.74
N ASP A 111 -11.02 -15.85 -14.26
CA ASP A 111 -11.44 -17.13 -13.66
C ASP A 111 -10.24 -18.00 -13.20
N GLN A 112 -9.02 -17.43 -13.18
CA GLN A 112 -7.82 -18.18 -12.85
C GLN A 112 -7.72 -18.45 -11.36
N VAL A 113 -7.92 -19.71 -10.96
CA VAL A 113 -7.65 -20.18 -9.60
C VAL A 113 -6.18 -20.58 -9.50
N THR A 114 -5.45 -19.99 -8.56
CA THR A 114 -4.03 -20.29 -8.35
C THR A 114 -3.81 -21.57 -7.54
N ALA A 115 -2.80 -22.36 -7.92
CA ALA A 115 -2.47 -23.64 -7.28
C ALA A 115 -1.44 -23.51 -6.14
N HIS A 116 -0.89 -22.31 -5.93
CA HIS A 116 0.15 -22.04 -4.91
C HIS A 116 -0.12 -20.72 -4.17
N ASP A 117 0.47 -20.59 -3.01
CA ASP A 117 0.56 -19.31 -2.29
C ASP A 117 1.82 -18.55 -2.72
N SER A 118 1.78 -17.22 -2.73
CA SER A 118 2.98 -16.39 -2.71
C SER A 118 3.66 -16.47 -1.34
N ILE A 119 4.92 -16.04 -1.26
CA ILE A 119 5.70 -16.12 -0.02
C ILE A 119 5.02 -15.39 1.13
N ILE A 120 4.48 -14.19 0.90
CA ILE A 120 3.77 -13.46 1.97
C ILE A 120 2.49 -14.17 2.39
N ILE A 121 1.79 -14.82 1.47
CA ILE A 121 0.57 -15.56 1.78
C ILE A 121 0.87 -16.82 2.60
N GLU A 122 1.95 -17.56 2.27
CA GLU A 122 2.43 -18.66 3.09
C GLU A 122 2.68 -18.21 4.55
N ARG A 123 3.33 -17.04 4.70
CA ARG A 123 3.67 -16.46 6.01
C ARG A 123 2.44 -15.98 6.78
N MET A 124 1.54 -15.24 6.12
CA MET A 124 0.31 -14.75 6.74
C MET A 124 -0.61 -15.91 7.15
N ARG A 125 -0.71 -16.95 6.31
CA ARG A 125 -1.45 -18.17 6.62
C ARG A 125 -0.84 -18.89 7.84
N ALA A 126 0.49 -19.02 7.89
CA ALA A 126 1.19 -19.61 9.03
C ALA A 126 0.99 -18.79 10.31
N ALA A 127 0.85 -17.47 10.22
CA ALA A 127 0.53 -16.57 11.34
C ALA A 127 -0.97 -16.59 11.74
N GLY A 128 -1.80 -17.40 11.08
CA GLY A 128 -3.19 -17.66 11.46
C GLY A 128 -4.25 -16.82 10.75
N ALA A 129 -3.89 -16.04 9.73
CA ALA A 129 -4.84 -15.26 8.95
C ALA A 129 -5.92 -16.13 8.28
N ILE A 130 -7.13 -15.58 8.13
CA ILE A 130 -8.24 -16.17 7.38
C ILE A 130 -8.51 -15.28 6.17
N PHE A 131 -8.36 -15.84 4.95
CA PHE A 131 -8.52 -15.08 3.72
C PHE A 131 -9.99 -15.05 3.28
N ILE A 132 -10.62 -13.85 3.32
CA ILE A 132 -12.06 -13.68 3.11
C ILE A 132 -12.46 -13.33 1.67
N GLY A 133 -11.50 -12.92 0.86
CA GLY A 133 -11.68 -12.44 -0.52
C GLY A 133 -10.39 -11.83 -1.04
N ARG A 134 -10.53 -10.91 -2.00
CA ARG A 134 -9.39 -10.18 -2.61
C ARG A 134 -9.60 -8.67 -2.46
N SER A 135 -8.56 -7.88 -2.28
CA SER A 135 -8.68 -6.43 -2.41
C SER A 135 -8.52 -6.01 -3.88
N ASN A 136 -9.40 -5.12 -4.34
CA ASN A 136 -9.49 -4.71 -5.75
C ASN A 136 -8.25 -3.93 -6.21
N VAL A 137 -7.93 -4.05 -7.51
CA VAL A 137 -6.73 -3.50 -8.16
C VAL A 137 -7.05 -2.96 -9.55
N PRO A 138 -6.27 -2.03 -10.14
CA PRO A 138 -6.29 -1.82 -11.58
C PRO A 138 -5.67 -3.01 -12.29
N GLU A 139 -6.03 -3.24 -13.54
CA GLU A 139 -5.50 -4.34 -14.35
C GLU A 139 -3.97 -4.39 -14.31
N PHE A 140 -3.39 -5.55 -13.93
CA PHE A 140 -1.96 -5.80 -13.71
C PHE A 140 -1.26 -4.81 -12.75
N GLY A 141 -2.03 -4.10 -11.94
CA GLY A 141 -1.48 -3.06 -11.06
C GLY A 141 -0.97 -1.82 -11.80
N LEU A 142 -1.35 -1.61 -13.05
CA LEU A 142 -0.88 -0.47 -13.86
C LEU A 142 -1.70 0.79 -13.57
N GLY A 143 -1.00 1.84 -13.13
CA GLY A 143 -1.58 3.13 -12.72
C GLY A 143 -2.01 3.15 -11.26
N SER A 144 -2.26 4.36 -10.75
CA SER A 144 -2.67 4.60 -9.36
C SER A 144 -4.13 5.00 -9.25
N HIS A 145 -4.98 4.37 -10.05
CA HIS A 145 -6.43 4.44 -9.98
C HIS A 145 -7.01 3.02 -10.08
N THR A 146 -7.74 2.60 -9.03
CA THR A 146 -8.26 1.24 -8.91
C THR A 146 -9.57 1.08 -9.64
N TYR A 147 -9.48 0.66 -10.89
CA TYR A 147 -10.60 0.23 -11.73
C TYR A 147 -10.16 -0.88 -12.69
N ASN A 148 -11.06 -1.78 -13.03
CA ASN A 148 -10.83 -2.85 -14.00
C ASN A 148 -12.14 -3.38 -14.59
N GLN A 149 -12.03 -4.17 -15.66
CA GLN A 149 -13.19 -4.74 -16.37
C GLN A 149 -13.80 -5.97 -15.69
N VAL A 150 -13.12 -6.56 -14.71
CA VAL A 150 -13.62 -7.76 -14.00
C VAL A 150 -14.54 -7.35 -12.85
N TYR A 151 -14.14 -6.38 -12.05
CA TYR A 151 -14.83 -6.00 -10.81
C TYR A 151 -15.35 -4.58 -10.79
N GLY A 152 -14.92 -3.72 -11.72
CA GLY A 152 -15.27 -2.30 -11.72
C GLY A 152 -14.35 -1.43 -10.86
N THR A 153 -14.82 -0.25 -10.52
CA THR A 153 -14.06 0.80 -9.83
C THR A 153 -14.21 0.71 -8.31
N THR A 154 -13.13 0.97 -7.58
CA THR A 154 -13.14 1.20 -6.13
C THR A 154 -13.28 2.68 -5.84
N GLY A 155 -14.35 3.05 -5.12
CA GLY A 155 -14.60 4.41 -4.65
C GLY A 155 -13.78 4.79 -3.42
N ASN A 156 -13.51 6.08 -3.26
CA ASN A 156 -12.84 6.61 -2.09
C ASN A 156 -13.77 6.61 -0.87
N PRO A 157 -13.31 6.19 0.32
CA PRO A 157 -14.14 6.18 1.52
C PRO A 157 -14.68 7.55 1.97
N TYR A 158 -13.99 8.64 1.63
CA TYR A 158 -14.40 10.02 1.96
C TYR A 158 -15.35 10.62 0.93
N ASP A 159 -15.23 10.21 -0.33
CA ASP A 159 -16.15 10.56 -1.43
C ASP A 159 -16.12 9.44 -2.48
N PRO A 160 -17.15 8.56 -2.52
CA PRO A 160 -17.18 7.43 -3.46
C PRO A 160 -17.16 7.81 -4.96
N SER A 161 -17.40 9.07 -5.30
CA SER A 161 -17.26 9.58 -6.68
C SER A 161 -15.79 9.84 -7.08
N ARG A 162 -14.88 9.76 -6.11
CA ARG A 162 -13.45 9.97 -6.29
C ARG A 162 -12.69 8.66 -6.27
N THR A 163 -11.49 8.67 -6.88
CA THR A 163 -10.59 7.53 -6.86
C THR A 163 -10.10 7.20 -5.45
N ALA A 164 -9.98 5.93 -5.11
CA ALA A 164 -9.29 5.45 -3.90
C ALA A 164 -7.76 5.42 -4.07
N GLY A 165 -7.25 5.87 -5.21
CA GLY A 165 -5.88 5.65 -5.59
C GLY A 165 -5.63 4.21 -6.03
N GLY A 166 -4.37 3.82 -6.11
CA GLY A 166 -3.96 2.49 -6.56
C GLY A 166 -2.43 2.31 -6.59
N SER A 167 -2.00 1.12 -6.95
CA SER A 167 -2.79 -0.05 -7.35
C SER A 167 -3.35 -0.85 -6.16
N SER A 168 -3.03 -0.52 -4.89
CA SER A 168 -3.61 -1.14 -3.69
C SER A 168 -4.83 -0.34 -3.17
N GLY A 169 -5.67 0.20 -4.07
CA GLY A 169 -6.80 1.06 -3.69
C GLY A 169 -7.90 0.30 -2.95
N GLY A 170 -8.15 -0.96 -3.31
CA GLY A 170 -9.07 -1.81 -2.56
C GLY A 170 -8.62 -2.02 -1.11
N ALA A 171 -7.33 -2.25 -0.89
CA ALA A 171 -6.75 -2.41 0.45
C ALA A 171 -6.87 -1.12 1.27
N ALA A 172 -6.47 0.04 0.70
CA ALA A 172 -6.55 1.33 1.37
C ALA A 172 -7.99 1.72 1.72
N ALA A 173 -8.92 1.56 0.76
CA ALA A 173 -10.33 1.83 0.98
C ALA A 173 -10.94 0.91 2.05
N ALA A 174 -10.58 -0.38 2.04
CA ALA A 174 -11.04 -1.33 3.05
C ALA A 174 -10.52 -0.99 4.45
N LEU A 175 -9.27 -0.55 4.58
CA LEU A 175 -8.71 -0.10 5.86
C LEU A 175 -9.39 1.16 6.39
N ALA A 176 -9.50 2.19 5.58
CA ALA A 176 -10.14 3.45 5.97
C ALA A 176 -11.60 3.25 6.39
N ALA A 177 -12.31 2.37 5.67
CA ALA A 177 -13.68 1.97 5.96
C ALA A 177 -13.78 0.88 7.05
N ARG A 178 -12.69 0.49 7.69
CA ARG A 178 -12.61 -0.54 8.74
C ARG A 178 -13.16 -1.91 8.35
N MET A 179 -13.13 -2.25 7.06
CA MET A 179 -13.50 -3.58 6.53
C MET A 179 -12.37 -4.62 6.66
N LEU A 180 -11.16 -4.18 7.00
CA LEU A 180 -10.00 -5.02 7.33
C LEU A 180 -9.25 -4.42 8.50
N PRO A 181 -8.67 -5.24 9.39
CA PRO A 181 -7.82 -4.75 10.49
C PRO A 181 -6.46 -4.25 10.00
N VAL A 182 -5.84 -4.97 9.08
CA VAL A 182 -4.62 -4.64 8.33
C VAL A 182 -4.76 -5.17 6.91
N ALA A 183 -3.90 -4.75 5.98
CA ALA A 183 -3.90 -5.24 4.61
C ALA A 183 -2.49 -5.31 4.04
N ASP A 184 -2.26 -6.28 3.16
CA ASP A 184 -1.12 -6.29 2.26
C ASP A 184 -1.39 -5.42 1.03
N GLY A 185 -0.32 -5.03 0.38
CA GLY A 185 -0.31 -4.40 -0.92
C GLY A 185 1.00 -4.64 -1.63
N SER A 186 1.19 -4.00 -2.77
CA SER A 186 2.47 -4.00 -3.46
C SER A 186 2.74 -2.64 -4.10
N ASP A 187 4.01 -2.28 -4.22
CA ASP A 187 4.43 -0.98 -4.72
C ASP A 187 5.56 -1.15 -5.73
N PHE A 188 5.28 -0.77 -6.97
CA PHE A 188 6.29 -0.55 -7.99
C PHE A 188 6.48 0.96 -8.22
N GLY A 189 5.38 1.71 -8.37
CA GLY A 189 5.38 3.15 -8.62
C GLY A 189 4.39 3.85 -7.69
N GLY A 190 4.55 3.71 -6.36
CA GLY A 190 3.70 4.37 -5.37
C GLY A 190 2.46 3.61 -4.95
N SER A 191 2.30 2.34 -5.35
CA SER A 191 1.04 1.61 -5.17
C SER A 191 0.71 1.17 -3.74
N LEU A 192 1.55 1.47 -2.75
CA LEU A 192 1.25 1.48 -1.31
C LEU A 192 1.05 2.92 -0.82
N ARG A 193 1.82 3.85 -1.35
CA ARG A 193 1.93 5.25 -0.89
C ARG A 193 0.79 6.14 -1.39
N ASN A 194 0.49 6.12 -2.69
CA ASN A 194 -0.60 6.92 -3.25
C ASN A 194 -1.98 6.55 -2.67
N PRO A 195 -2.39 5.25 -2.64
CA PRO A 195 -3.70 4.91 -2.08
C PRO A 195 -3.78 5.15 -0.57
N ALA A 196 -2.67 5.02 0.17
CA ALA A 196 -2.63 5.39 1.58
C ALA A 196 -2.91 6.88 1.78
N ALA A 197 -2.27 7.76 0.98
CA ALA A 197 -2.51 9.20 0.99
C ALA A 197 -3.97 9.54 0.66
N PHE A 198 -4.54 8.88 -0.35
CA PHE A 198 -5.90 9.14 -0.83
C PHE A 198 -7.00 8.60 0.09
N CYS A 199 -6.66 7.66 0.97
CA CYS A 199 -7.62 7.04 1.90
C CYS A 199 -7.33 7.35 3.38
N ASN A 200 -6.40 8.28 3.70
CA ASN A 200 -6.07 8.67 5.07
C ASN A 200 -5.66 7.47 5.95
N VAL A 201 -4.75 6.64 5.45
CA VAL A 201 -4.16 5.48 6.15
C VAL A 201 -2.66 5.45 5.97
N TYR A 202 -1.97 4.53 6.62
CA TYR A 202 -0.53 4.32 6.46
C TYR A 202 -0.26 3.22 5.44
N GLY A 203 0.69 3.46 4.53
CA GLY A 203 1.14 2.47 3.56
C GLY A 203 2.66 2.51 3.42
N MET A 204 3.32 1.38 3.69
CA MET A 204 4.78 1.31 3.68
C MET A 204 5.29 0.51 2.49
N ARG A 205 6.11 1.15 1.67
CA ARG A 205 7.03 0.48 0.75
C ARG A 205 8.29 0.10 1.52
N PRO A 206 8.56 -1.19 1.78
CA PRO A 206 9.79 -1.61 2.44
C PRO A 206 11.03 -1.38 1.57
N SER A 207 12.21 -1.42 2.18
CA SER A 207 13.48 -1.49 1.46
C SER A 207 13.50 -2.59 0.42
N ALA A 208 14.19 -2.36 -0.69
CA ALA A 208 14.39 -3.37 -1.71
C ALA A 208 14.92 -4.68 -1.11
N GLY A 209 14.21 -5.80 -1.33
CA GLY A 209 14.54 -7.11 -0.79
C GLY A 209 14.10 -7.41 0.65
N ARG A 210 13.53 -6.45 1.39
CA ARG A 210 13.05 -6.67 2.77
C ARG A 210 11.91 -7.69 2.83
N VAL A 211 10.96 -7.59 1.91
CA VAL A 211 9.89 -8.57 1.71
C VAL A 211 10.21 -9.33 0.43
N PRO A 212 10.46 -10.65 0.49
CA PRO A 212 10.79 -11.44 -0.68
C PRO A 212 9.55 -11.56 -1.60
N TYR A 213 9.70 -11.14 -2.85
CA TYR A 213 8.63 -11.14 -3.84
C TYR A 213 8.68 -12.38 -4.73
N GLY A 214 7.80 -13.32 -4.48
CA GLY A 214 7.79 -14.59 -5.21
C GLY A 214 6.77 -15.62 -4.71
N PRO A 215 6.81 -16.84 -5.29
CA PRO A 215 7.74 -17.31 -6.32
C PRO A 215 7.57 -16.59 -7.66
N SER A 216 8.63 -16.46 -8.43
CA SER A 216 8.62 -15.79 -9.74
C SER A 216 9.53 -16.54 -10.72
N THR A 217 9.20 -16.49 -12.02
CA THR A 217 10.03 -17.07 -13.09
C THR A 217 11.31 -16.27 -13.33
N GLU A 218 11.29 -14.97 -12.98
CA GLU A 218 12.43 -14.08 -13.05
C GLU A 218 12.72 -13.54 -11.64
N VAL A 219 13.94 -13.73 -11.12
CA VAL A 219 14.27 -13.43 -9.72
C VAL A 219 15.47 -12.48 -9.55
N PHE A 220 16.11 -12.07 -10.63
CA PHE A 220 17.30 -11.22 -10.59
C PHE A 220 17.03 -9.78 -11.05
N LEU A 221 16.20 -9.57 -12.07
CA LEU A 221 15.83 -8.23 -12.57
C LEU A 221 14.69 -7.59 -11.79
N LYS A 222 13.85 -8.38 -11.12
CA LYS A 222 12.64 -7.92 -10.43
C LYS A 222 12.97 -7.22 -9.10
N GLN A 223 13.54 -6.01 -9.19
CA GLN A 223 14.08 -5.27 -8.05
C GLN A 223 13.34 -3.97 -7.72
N LEU A 224 12.25 -3.62 -8.42
CA LEU A 224 11.52 -2.38 -8.17
C LEU A 224 10.13 -2.60 -7.59
N ALA A 225 9.51 -3.77 -7.81
CA ALA A 225 8.22 -4.12 -7.26
C ALA A 225 8.40 -4.91 -5.97
N TYR A 226 7.81 -4.44 -4.87
CA TYR A 226 7.81 -5.14 -3.60
C TYR A 226 6.43 -5.14 -2.96
N GLU A 227 6.08 -6.22 -2.28
CA GLU A 227 4.93 -6.30 -1.40
C GLU A 227 5.24 -5.57 -0.09
N GLY A 228 4.21 -5.02 0.55
CA GLY A 228 4.37 -4.29 1.79
C GLY A 228 3.06 -4.12 2.55
N PRO A 229 3.15 -3.73 3.83
CA PRO A 229 2.02 -3.59 4.73
C PRO A 229 1.31 -2.25 4.60
N MET A 230 0.01 -2.28 4.85
CA MET A 230 -0.85 -1.11 5.06
C MET A 230 -1.63 -1.27 6.37
N GLY A 231 -1.91 -0.17 7.05
CA GLY A 231 -2.62 -0.19 8.33
C GLY A 231 -3.17 1.16 8.72
N ARG A 232 -3.91 1.20 9.83
CA ARG A 232 -4.45 2.43 10.40
C ARG A 232 -3.49 3.10 11.38
N SER A 233 -2.43 2.41 11.78
CA SER A 233 -1.36 2.94 12.63
C SER A 233 0.01 2.42 12.19
N PRO A 234 1.10 3.15 12.47
CA PRO A 234 2.46 2.66 12.23
C PRO A 234 2.78 1.37 13.00
N ARG A 235 2.16 1.17 14.17
CA ARG A 235 2.30 -0.07 14.96
C ARG A 235 1.73 -1.27 14.22
N ASP A 236 0.53 -1.14 13.62
CA ASP A 236 -0.11 -2.20 12.85
C ASP A 236 0.69 -2.51 11.57
N VAL A 237 1.22 -1.47 10.89
CA VAL A 237 2.11 -1.61 9.73
C VAL A 237 3.38 -2.38 10.09
N ALA A 238 4.01 -2.06 11.22
CA ALA A 238 5.22 -2.72 11.69
C ALA A 238 4.97 -4.20 12.03
N LEU A 239 3.88 -4.50 12.71
CA LEU A 239 3.50 -5.87 13.06
C LEU A 239 3.21 -6.71 11.81
N LEU A 240 2.53 -6.15 10.80
CA LEU A 240 2.33 -6.88 9.55
C LEU A 240 3.65 -7.06 8.79
N LEU A 241 4.54 -6.07 8.81
CA LEU A 241 5.87 -6.20 8.23
C LEU A 241 6.68 -7.32 8.92
N SER A 242 6.54 -7.51 10.23
CA SER A 242 7.23 -8.60 10.95
C SER A 242 6.81 -9.99 10.47
N VAL A 243 5.58 -10.13 9.94
CA VAL A 243 5.10 -11.37 9.32
C VAL A 243 5.59 -11.51 7.89
N MET A 244 5.60 -10.42 7.11
CA MET A 244 5.91 -10.45 5.68
C MET A 244 7.41 -10.50 5.39
N ALA A 245 8.24 -9.85 6.23
CA ALA A 245 9.69 -9.68 6.03
C ALA A 245 10.50 -10.95 6.31
N GLY A 246 11.78 -10.89 5.97
CA GLY A 246 12.77 -11.93 6.22
C GLY A 246 13.20 -12.67 4.95
N PRO A 247 14.39 -13.31 4.96
CA PRO A 247 14.96 -13.96 3.77
C PRO A 247 14.12 -15.14 3.28
N ASP A 248 14.19 -15.39 1.97
CA ASP A 248 13.66 -16.61 1.35
C ASP A 248 14.61 -17.07 0.26
N ARG A 249 15.03 -18.35 0.30
CA ARG A 249 15.99 -18.92 -0.66
C ARG A 249 15.50 -18.91 -2.11
N ARG A 250 14.18 -18.77 -2.34
CA ARG A 250 13.58 -18.66 -3.67
C ARG A 250 13.79 -17.26 -4.28
N VAL A 251 14.20 -16.28 -3.46
CA VAL A 251 14.45 -14.89 -3.87
C VAL A 251 15.88 -14.52 -3.47
N PRO A 252 16.86 -14.70 -4.39
CA PRO A 252 18.28 -14.58 -4.09
C PRO A 252 18.70 -13.18 -3.60
N LEU A 253 17.94 -12.15 -3.93
CA LEU A 253 18.19 -10.76 -3.53
C LEU A 253 17.38 -10.35 -2.28
N SER A 254 16.76 -11.29 -1.57
CA SER A 254 16.09 -11.00 -0.30
C SER A 254 17.11 -10.65 0.79
N LEU A 255 16.77 -9.60 1.58
CA LEU A 255 17.63 -9.14 2.67
C LEU A 255 17.63 -10.14 3.82
N THR A 256 18.81 -10.33 4.42
CA THR A 256 18.97 -11.01 5.69
C THR A 256 18.51 -10.12 6.85
N GLY A 257 18.33 -10.70 8.02
CA GLY A 257 17.92 -10.00 9.25
C GLY A 257 16.69 -10.63 9.88
N ASP A 258 16.55 -10.40 11.17
CA ASP A 258 15.42 -10.92 11.95
C ASP A 258 14.19 -10.03 11.79
N PRO A 259 13.08 -10.51 11.22
CA PRO A 259 11.85 -9.74 11.10
C PRO A 259 11.18 -9.43 12.46
N ALA A 260 11.52 -10.15 13.53
CA ALA A 260 10.99 -9.90 14.88
C ALA A 260 11.32 -8.49 15.41
N GLN A 261 12.35 -7.81 14.85
CA GLN A 261 12.64 -6.42 15.18
C GLN A 261 11.46 -5.48 14.93
N PHE A 262 10.62 -5.76 13.94
CA PHE A 262 9.44 -4.93 13.62
C PHE A 262 8.27 -5.17 14.59
N ALA A 263 8.29 -6.25 15.36
CA ALA A 263 7.27 -6.53 16.38
C ALA A 263 7.56 -5.84 17.72
N GLN A 264 8.75 -5.25 17.92
CA GLN A 264 9.14 -4.53 19.13
C GLN A 264 8.46 -3.16 19.22
N ALA A 265 8.60 -2.49 20.38
CA ALA A 265 8.16 -1.11 20.56
C ALA A 265 8.81 -0.17 19.53
N LEU A 266 8.03 0.79 19.04
CA LEU A 266 8.50 1.76 18.03
C LEU A 266 9.00 3.07 18.64
N ASP A 267 8.95 3.20 19.98
CA ASP A 267 9.45 4.41 20.65
C ASP A 267 10.94 4.59 20.37
N ALA A 268 11.31 5.80 19.94
CA ALA A 268 12.68 6.17 19.63
C ALA A 268 12.94 7.63 20.00
N ASP A 269 14.18 7.95 20.39
CA ASP A 269 14.60 9.33 20.58
C ASP A 269 14.92 9.96 19.22
N LEU A 270 14.10 10.89 18.79
CA LEU A 270 14.25 11.60 17.52
C LEU A 270 14.87 12.99 17.68
N ARG A 271 15.29 13.39 18.89
CA ARG A 271 15.90 14.71 19.13
C ARG A 271 17.17 14.90 18.31
N GLY A 272 17.21 15.99 17.55
CA GLY A 272 18.32 16.33 16.69
C GLY A 272 18.37 15.54 15.38
N LYS A 273 17.40 14.66 15.10
CA LYS A 273 17.24 14.02 13.79
C LYS A 273 16.78 15.03 12.77
N ARG A 274 17.45 15.09 11.63
CA ARG A 274 17.17 16.04 10.55
C ARG A 274 16.31 15.41 9.47
N VAL A 275 15.21 16.10 9.11
CA VAL A 275 14.31 15.71 8.01
C VAL A 275 14.42 16.74 6.90
N GLY A 276 14.97 16.36 5.75
CA GLY A 276 15.07 17.20 4.56
C GLY A 276 13.72 17.29 3.84
N TRP A 277 13.13 18.47 3.78
CA TRP A 277 11.93 18.76 3.02
C TRP A 277 12.28 19.05 1.56
N LEU A 278 11.68 18.30 0.64
CA LEU A 278 11.97 18.40 -0.80
C LEU A 278 10.94 19.23 -1.58
N GLY A 279 9.79 19.53 -0.97
CA GLY A 279 8.73 20.31 -1.58
C GLY A 279 8.28 19.73 -2.94
N ASP A 280 8.24 20.61 -3.92
CA ASP A 280 7.95 20.29 -5.33
C ASP A 280 9.22 20.20 -6.19
N TRP A 281 10.40 20.05 -5.57
CA TRP A 281 11.71 20.05 -6.23
C TRP A 281 11.98 21.34 -7.01
N GLU A 282 11.81 22.47 -6.35
CA GLU A 282 12.02 23.81 -6.92
C GLU A 282 11.15 24.07 -8.16
N GLY A 283 9.89 23.62 -8.12
CA GLY A 283 8.92 23.79 -9.22
C GLY A 283 9.02 22.73 -10.33
N TYR A 284 9.88 21.72 -10.18
CA TYR A 284 9.96 20.65 -11.17
C TYR A 284 8.73 19.75 -11.17
N LEU A 285 8.23 19.36 -10.00
CA LEU A 285 7.03 18.54 -9.86
C LEU A 285 5.78 19.45 -9.82
N PRO A 286 4.90 19.41 -10.84
CA PRO A 286 3.66 20.15 -10.75
C PRO A 286 2.79 19.57 -9.63
N MET A 287 2.27 20.43 -8.77
CA MET A 287 1.40 20.07 -7.65
C MET A 287 0.05 20.77 -7.77
N GLU A 288 -1.02 20.05 -7.43
CA GLU A 288 -2.33 20.66 -7.23
C GLU A 288 -2.29 21.57 -5.99
N ALA A 289 -2.96 22.73 -6.08
CA ALA A 289 -2.96 23.72 -5.00
C ALA A 289 -3.47 23.14 -3.67
N GLY A 290 -2.81 23.46 -2.57
CA GLY A 290 -3.13 22.99 -1.21
C GLY A 290 -2.32 21.78 -0.76
N ILE A 291 -1.60 21.08 -1.66
CA ILE A 291 -0.83 19.87 -1.30
C ILE A 291 0.42 20.24 -0.51
N LEU A 292 1.20 21.21 -1.02
CA LEU A 292 2.42 21.65 -0.33
C LEU A 292 2.09 22.23 1.04
N GLU A 293 1.07 23.07 1.11
CA GLU A 293 0.63 23.71 2.35
C GLU A 293 0.23 22.68 3.42
N LEU A 294 -0.49 21.60 3.04
CA LEU A 294 -0.82 20.53 3.99
C LEU A 294 0.40 19.77 4.47
N CYS A 295 1.35 19.49 3.58
CA CYS A 295 2.59 18.81 3.95
C CYS A 295 3.48 19.70 4.83
N GLU A 296 3.60 20.99 4.54
CA GLU A 296 4.37 21.96 5.35
C GLU A 296 3.79 22.10 6.75
N LEU A 297 2.45 22.12 6.88
CA LEU A 297 1.82 22.08 8.21
C LEU A 297 2.16 20.78 8.96
N ALA A 298 2.27 19.65 8.27
CA ALA A 298 2.63 18.38 8.87
C ALA A 298 4.11 18.29 9.29
N LEU A 299 5.01 19.10 8.72
CA LEU A 299 6.40 19.20 9.18
C LEU A 299 6.47 19.73 10.62
N ALA A 300 5.53 20.57 11.04
CA ALA A 300 5.45 21.03 12.43
C ALA A 300 5.18 19.87 13.40
N ASP A 301 4.39 18.85 13.00
CA ASP A 301 4.15 17.66 13.81
C ASP A 301 5.43 16.80 13.96
N LEU A 302 6.31 16.76 12.93
CA LEU A 302 7.65 16.16 13.05
C LEU A 302 8.56 16.94 14.03
N THR A 303 8.45 18.26 14.03
CA THR A 303 9.17 19.10 14.99
C THR A 303 8.68 18.85 16.42
N LEU A 304 7.38 18.69 16.64
CA LEU A 304 6.83 18.28 17.94
C LEU A 304 7.32 16.89 18.37
N ALA A 305 7.58 15.99 17.41
CA ALA A 305 8.17 14.68 17.67
C ALA A 305 9.69 14.74 17.99
N GLY A 306 10.31 15.92 17.91
CA GLY A 306 11.72 16.16 18.26
C GLY A 306 12.67 16.29 17.08
N CYS A 307 12.20 16.18 15.83
CA CYS A 307 13.02 16.34 14.65
C CYS A 307 13.32 17.82 14.33
N GLU A 308 14.41 18.05 13.61
CA GLU A 308 14.71 19.31 12.93
C GLU A 308 14.31 19.18 11.46
N THR A 309 13.42 20.05 10.97
CA THR A 309 13.04 20.09 9.54
C THR A 309 13.83 21.15 8.81
N VAL A 310 14.41 20.81 7.66
CA VAL A 310 15.24 21.70 6.84
C VAL A 310 14.85 21.59 5.38
N ASP A 311 14.86 22.71 4.66
CA ASP A 311 14.70 22.66 3.20
C ASP A 311 15.91 21.95 2.58
N TYR A 312 15.65 21.06 1.65
CA TYR A 312 16.69 20.26 1.02
C TYR A 312 16.52 20.20 -0.49
N GLN A 313 17.55 20.57 -1.22
CA GLN A 313 17.56 20.54 -2.69
C GLN A 313 18.08 19.19 -3.19
N VAL A 314 17.35 18.59 -4.14
CA VAL A 314 17.75 17.30 -4.73
C VAL A 314 18.87 17.54 -5.76
N PRO A 315 20.11 17.07 -5.54
CA PRO A 315 21.23 17.30 -6.47
C PRO A 315 21.22 16.37 -7.67
N PHE A 316 20.03 16.19 -8.30
CA PHE A 316 19.85 15.33 -9.46
C PHE A 316 18.65 15.81 -10.29
N ALA A 317 18.79 15.90 -11.61
CA ALA A 317 17.74 16.40 -12.48
C ALA A 317 16.53 15.44 -12.53
N GLY A 318 15.33 15.94 -12.22
CA GLY A 318 14.08 15.16 -12.19
C GLY A 318 13.77 14.50 -13.53
N GLU A 319 13.91 15.23 -14.66
CA GLU A 319 13.68 14.69 -15.99
C GLU A 319 14.64 13.54 -16.35
N ARG A 320 15.84 13.55 -15.78
CA ARG A 320 16.78 12.42 -15.91
C ARG A 320 16.27 11.21 -15.14
N LEU A 321 15.72 11.41 -13.93
CA LEU A 321 15.11 10.33 -13.13
C LEU A 321 13.89 9.73 -13.85
N TRP A 322 13.07 10.57 -14.48
CA TRP A 322 11.92 10.09 -15.23
C TRP A 322 12.32 9.18 -16.40
N ARG A 323 13.37 9.55 -17.17
CA ARG A 323 13.89 8.68 -18.24
C ARG A 323 14.44 7.35 -17.72
N ILE A 324 15.15 7.37 -16.59
CA ILE A 324 15.62 6.15 -15.91
C ILE A 324 14.42 5.28 -15.51
N TRP A 325 13.40 5.90 -14.94
CA TRP A 325 12.17 5.24 -14.53
C TRP A 325 11.49 4.55 -15.72
N LEU A 326 11.25 5.26 -16.81
CA LEU A 326 10.59 4.71 -17.99
C LEU A 326 11.35 3.48 -18.55
N ALA A 327 12.67 3.57 -18.68
CA ALA A 327 13.47 2.46 -19.19
C ALA A 327 13.36 1.19 -18.32
N HIS A 328 13.45 1.34 -17.00
CA HIS A 328 13.30 0.20 -16.09
C HIS A 328 11.87 -0.33 -16.03
N ARG A 329 10.88 0.56 -16.13
CA ARG A 329 9.49 0.16 -16.12
C ARG A 329 9.12 -0.62 -17.38
N HIS A 330 9.47 -0.12 -18.56
CA HIS A 330 9.27 -0.85 -19.82
C HIS A 330 9.99 -2.20 -19.81
N LEU A 331 11.24 -2.27 -19.30
CA LEU A 331 11.96 -3.54 -19.18
C LEU A 331 11.19 -4.56 -18.33
N MET A 332 10.74 -4.16 -17.15
CA MET A 332 10.14 -5.10 -16.20
C MET A 332 8.68 -5.41 -16.51
N VAL A 333 7.88 -4.39 -16.74
CA VAL A 333 6.44 -4.56 -17.03
C VAL A 333 6.25 -5.09 -18.44
N GLY A 334 6.90 -4.46 -19.41
CA GLY A 334 6.86 -4.90 -20.80
C GLY A 334 7.34 -6.33 -20.96
N GLY A 335 8.46 -6.71 -20.32
CA GLY A 335 8.99 -8.08 -20.35
C GLY A 335 8.03 -9.11 -19.77
N GLN A 336 7.37 -8.79 -18.66
CA GLN A 336 6.39 -9.67 -18.03
C GLN A 336 5.11 -9.84 -18.87
N LEU A 337 4.62 -8.76 -19.49
CA LEU A 337 3.35 -8.74 -20.22
C LEU A 337 3.48 -8.98 -21.73
N HIS A 338 4.72 -9.07 -22.23
CA HIS A 338 5.02 -9.31 -23.65
C HIS A 338 4.22 -10.47 -24.28
N PRO A 339 4.11 -11.68 -23.65
CA PRO A 339 3.36 -12.79 -24.25
C PRO A 339 1.88 -12.46 -24.44
N LEU A 340 1.28 -11.60 -23.60
CA LEU A 340 -0.14 -11.25 -23.69
C LEU A 340 -0.40 -10.30 -24.87
N VAL A 341 0.52 -9.38 -25.15
CA VAL A 341 0.37 -8.41 -26.24
C VAL A 341 0.66 -9.06 -27.61
N HIS A 342 1.55 -10.03 -27.65
CA HIS A 342 1.90 -10.77 -28.89
C HIS A 342 0.91 -11.89 -29.25
N ASN A 343 0.00 -12.23 -28.36
CA ASN A 343 -1.11 -13.10 -28.69
C ASN A 343 -2.34 -12.26 -29.09
N PRO A 344 -2.84 -12.34 -30.34
CA PRO A 344 -3.98 -11.55 -30.82
C PRO A 344 -5.26 -11.72 -29.97
N GLU A 345 -5.46 -12.89 -29.34
CA GLU A 345 -6.66 -13.14 -28.54
C GLU A 345 -6.59 -12.45 -27.17
N THR A 346 -5.42 -12.37 -26.56
CA THR A 346 -5.25 -11.68 -25.27
C THR A 346 -5.00 -10.18 -25.44
N ARG A 347 -4.33 -9.74 -26.53
CA ARG A 347 -4.09 -8.32 -26.83
C ARG A 347 -5.37 -7.48 -26.81
N LYS A 348 -6.47 -8.00 -27.35
CA LYS A 348 -7.76 -7.30 -27.40
C LYS A 348 -8.47 -7.19 -26.05
N LEU A 349 -8.03 -7.96 -25.04
CA LEU A 349 -8.62 -8.02 -23.72
C LEU A 349 -7.91 -7.13 -22.70
N VAL A 350 -6.71 -6.65 -23.01
CA VAL A 350 -5.91 -5.83 -22.09
C VAL A 350 -6.08 -4.34 -22.38
N LYS A 351 -5.91 -3.50 -21.35
CA LYS A 351 -6.02 -2.05 -21.48
C LYS A 351 -4.84 -1.45 -22.27
N PRO A 352 -5.01 -0.25 -22.87
CA PRO A 352 -3.97 0.40 -23.69
C PRO A 352 -2.62 0.58 -22.98
N ALA A 353 -2.61 0.81 -21.66
CA ALA A 353 -1.37 0.95 -20.90
C ALA A 353 -0.49 -0.31 -20.93
N VAL A 354 -1.09 -1.51 -21.02
CA VAL A 354 -0.36 -2.79 -21.16
C VAL A 354 0.39 -2.84 -22.48
N VAL A 355 -0.29 -2.46 -23.56
CA VAL A 355 0.28 -2.40 -24.91
C VAL A 355 1.41 -1.38 -24.95
N TRP A 356 1.21 -0.20 -24.40
CA TRP A 356 2.20 0.88 -24.35
C TRP A 356 3.49 0.45 -23.61
N GLU A 357 3.38 -0.29 -22.49
CA GLU A 357 4.53 -0.80 -21.75
C GLU A 357 5.35 -1.80 -22.58
N VAL A 358 4.69 -2.67 -23.33
CA VAL A 358 5.36 -3.67 -24.17
C VAL A 358 6.02 -3.02 -25.38
N GLU A 359 5.32 -2.11 -26.08
CA GLU A 359 5.88 -1.37 -27.22
C GLU A 359 7.07 -0.50 -26.80
N GLY A 360 7.03 0.07 -25.58
CA GLY A 360 8.17 0.79 -25.01
C GLY A 360 9.41 -0.08 -24.80
N LEU A 361 9.24 -1.34 -24.36
CA LEU A 361 10.34 -2.31 -24.28
C LEU A 361 10.93 -2.63 -25.66
N GLU A 362 10.07 -2.89 -26.64
CA GLU A 362 10.49 -3.28 -27.99
C GLU A 362 11.29 -2.17 -28.70
N GLY A 363 11.00 -0.92 -28.37
CA GLY A 363 11.75 0.25 -28.85
C GLY A 363 13.15 0.41 -28.25
N MET A 364 13.52 -0.40 -27.22
CA MET A 364 14.79 -0.25 -26.51
C MET A 364 15.86 -1.22 -27.00
N THR A 365 17.08 -0.71 -27.14
CA THR A 365 18.28 -1.53 -27.36
C THR A 365 18.86 -2.01 -26.02
N ALA A 366 19.60 -3.12 -26.04
CA ALA A 366 20.34 -3.59 -24.86
C ALA A 366 21.31 -2.53 -24.30
N ARG A 367 21.90 -1.69 -25.17
CA ARG A 367 22.79 -0.58 -24.76
C ARG A 367 22.02 0.48 -23.96
N GLN A 368 20.81 0.83 -24.35
CA GLN A 368 19.96 1.79 -23.62
C GLN A 368 19.53 1.24 -22.26
N VAL A 369 19.19 -0.04 -22.17
CA VAL A 369 18.89 -0.71 -20.89
C VAL A 369 20.09 -0.66 -19.96
N TYR A 370 21.29 -1.02 -20.46
CA TYR A 370 22.51 -0.98 -19.66
C TYR A 370 22.82 0.45 -19.17
N GLN A 371 22.70 1.44 -20.04
CA GLN A 371 22.90 2.85 -19.69
C GLN A 371 21.90 3.33 -18.61
N ALA A 372 20.63 2.95 -18.69
CA ALA A 372 19.65 3.27 -17.67
C ALA A 372 20.03 2.65 -16.30
N THR A 373 20.68 1.46 -16.30
CA THR A 373 21.17 0.82 -15.08
C THR A 373 22.37 1.58 -14.49
N GLU A 374 23.31 2.06 -15.34
CA GLU A 374 24.40 2.93 -14.89
C GLU A 374 23.86 4.24 -14.28
N GLU A 375 22.87 4.87 -14.93
CA GLU A 375 22.25 6.10 -14.44
C GLU A 375 21.44 5.88 -13.15
N ARG A 376 20.76 4.74 -13.01
CA ARG A 376 20.11 4.36 -11.75
C ARG A 376 21.13 4.21 -10.62
N SER A 377 22.29 3.64 -10.90
CA SER A 377 23.39 3.53 -9.94
C SER A 377 23.93 4.90 -9.51
N ALA A 378 24.05 5.85 -10.46
CA ALA A 378 24.43 7.22 -10.16
C ALA A 378 23.40 7.92 -9.25
N TRP A 379 22.09 7.67 -9.45
CA TRP A 379 21.04 8.15 -8.55
C TRP A 379 21.18 7.53 -7.16
N TYR A 380 21.37 6.21 -7.06
CA TYR A 380 21.58 5.54 -5.77
C TYR A 380 22.73 6.15 -4.97
N HIS A 381 23.89 6.38 -5.62
CA HIS A 381 25.04 7.04 -4.99
C HIS A 381 24.73 8.48 -4.57
N THR A 382 23.86 9.19 -5.30
CA THR A 382 23.39 10.53 -4.90
C THR A 382 22.54 10.45 -3.65
N VAL A 383 21.60 9.51 -3.59
CA VAL A 383 20.76 9.28 -2.41
C VAL A 383 21.59 8.95 -1.17
N LEU A 384 22.65 8.15 -1.31
CA LEU A 384 23.55 7.88 -0.17
C LEU A 384 24.18 9.17 0.38
N ARG A 385 24.66 10.07 -0.51
CA ARG A 385 25.21 11.37 -0.09
C ARG A 385 24.17 12.29 0.55
N MET A 386 22.92 12.28 0.04
CA MET A 386 21.84 13.04 0.67
C MET A 386 21.63 12.62 2.13
N PHE A 387 21.76 11.34 2.43
CA PHE A 387 21.64 10.80 3.79
C PHE A 387 22.91 10.99 4.65
N GLU A 388 24.00 11.54 4.11
CA GLU A 388 25.12 12.08 4.91
C GLU A 388 24.76 13.46 5.51
N ASP A 389 23.87 14.22 4.83
CA ASP A 389 23.43 15.56 5.25
C ASP A 389 22.22 15.52 6.17
N VAL A 390 21.28 14.58 5.99
CA VAL A 390 20.02 14.46 6.73
C VAL A 390 19.73 13.01 7.09
N ASP A 391 18.98 12.77 8.18
CA ASP A 391 18.61 11.40 8.62
C ASP A 391 17.43 10.83 7.82
N TYR A 392 16.50 11.69 7.39
CA TYR A 392 15.31 11.35 6.65
C TYR A 392 15.00 12.41 5.59
N LEU A 393 14.14 12.04 4.63
CA LEU A 393 13.60 12.97 3.64
C LEU A 393 12.08 12.95 3.68
N ALA A 394 11.46 14.08 3.32
CA ALA A 394 10.02 14.22 3.23
C ALA A 394 9.60 14.87 1.91
N VAL A 395 8.51 14.36 1.30
CA VAL A 395 7.94 14.86 0.05
C VAL A 395 6.46 14.47 -0.05
N PRO A 396 5.58 15.21 -0.76
CA PRO A 396 4.19 14.78 -0.92
C PRO A 396 4.05 13.36 -1.50
N SER A 397 3.05 12.62 -1.03
CA SER A 397 2.79 11.25 -1.52
C SER A 397 2.12 11.21 -2.89
N ALA A 398 1.49 12.30 -3.32
CA ALA A 398 0.87 12.43 -4.64
C ALA A 398 0.91 13.90 -5.09
N GLN A 399 0.76 14.12 -6.40
CA GLN A 399 0.79 15.46 -7.01
C GLN A 399 -0.61 16.04 -7.21
N VAL A 400 -1.66 15.26 -6.97
CA VAL A 400 -3.08 15.65 -7.04
C VAL A 400 -3.84 15.08 -5.85
N PHE A 401 -4.94 15.72 -5.47
CA PHE A 401 -5.93 15.11 -4.57
C PHE A 401 -6.72 13.99 -5.27
N PRO A 402 -7.50 13.17 -4.53
CA PRO A 402 -8.38 12.18 -5.14
C PRO A 402 -9.24 12.80 -6.25
N PHE A 403 -8.98 12.43 -7.50
CA PHE A 403 -9.66 12.94 -8.66
C PHE A 403 -10.94 12.14 -8.98
N ASP A 404 -11.76 12.63 -9.93
CA ASP A 404 -12.99 11.99 -10.36
C ASP A 404 -12.75 10.56 -10.84
N ALA A 405 -13.48 9.60 -10.25
CA ALA A 405 -13.31 8.17 -10.52
C ALA A 405 -13.72 7.74 -11.94
N SER A 406 -14.35 8.61 -12.71
CA SER A 406 -14.66 8.38 -14.13
C SER A 406 -13.48 8.65 -15.07
N LEU A 407 -12.41 9.30 -14.58
CA LEU A 407 -11.20 9.59 -15.34
C LEU A 407 -10.22 8.42 -15.23
N ASP A 408 -9.60 8.04 -16.33
CA ASP A 408 -8.54 7.04 -16.31
C ASP A 408 -7.34 7.51 -15.48
N TRP A 409 -6.95 8.79 -15.65
CA TRP A 409 -5.86 9.46 -14.94
C TRP A 409 -5.87 10.97 -15.26
N PRO A 410 -5.30 11.83 -14.41
CA PRO A 410 -5.21 13.28 -14.62
C PRO A 410 -4.36 13.60 -15.85
N LYS A 411 -4.90 14.37 -16.79
CA LYS A 411 -4.23 14.71 -18.05
C LYS A 411 -3.35 15.95 -17.93
N GLU A 412 -3.56 16.75 -16.88
CA GLU A 412 -2.85 18.00 -16.63
C GLU A 412 -2.80 18.28 -15.13
N ILE A 413 -1.72 18.89 -14.65
CA ILE A 413 -1.55 19.38 -13.29
C ILE A 413 -0.92 20.78 -13.36
N GLY A 414 -1.60 21.81 -12.81
CA GLY A 414 -1.06 23.15 -12.76
C GLY A 414 -0.66 23.72 -14.13
N GLY A 415 -1.39 23.40 -15.19
CA GLY A 415 -1.07 23.81 -16.56
C GLY A 415 -0.02 22.97 -17.29
N ARG A 416 0.59 21.98 -16.62
CA ARG A 416 1.55 21.05 -17.23
C ARG A 416 0.86 19.76 -17.69
N PRO A 417 0.87 19.44 -19.00
CA PRO A 417 0.33 18.18 -19.50
C PRO A 417 1.08 16.96 -18.96
N MET A 418 0.33 15.89 -18.66
CA MET A 418 0.89 14.59 -18.30
C MET A 418 1.04 13.75 -19.55
N ASP A 419 2.26 13.38 -19.89
CA ASP A 419 2.61 12.70 -21.15
C ASP A 419 2.40 11.17 -21.09
N THR A 420 2.27 10.61 -19.88
CA THR A 420 2.03 9.17 -19.68
C THR A 420 0.95 8.95 -18.62
N TYR A 421 0.35 7.75 -18.61
CA TYR A 421 -0.70 7.38 -17.66
C TYR A 421 -0.26 7.41 -16.19
N HIS A 422 1.04 7.58 -15.91
CA HIS A 422 1.63 7.56 -14.56
C HIS A 422 2.59 8.74 -14.30
N ARG A 423 2.70 9.75 -15.21
CA ARG A 423 3.51 10.95 -14.96
C ARG A 423 3.00 11.77 -13.77
N TRP A 424 1.72 11.80 -13.54
CA TRP A 424 1.07 12.51 -12.44
C TRP A 424 1.42 11.98 -11.04
N MET A 425 2.10 10.84 -10.96
CA MET A 425 2.58 10.23 -9.72
C MET A 425 4.11 10.12 -9.68
N GLU A 426 4.81 11.02 -10.39
CA GLU A 426 6.25 11.01 -10.52
C GLU A 426 6.97 11.15 -9.17
N THR A 427 6.40 11.90 -8.20
CA THR A 427 6.97 12.13 -6.87
C THR A 427 7.37 10.85 -6.10
N VAL A 428 6.80 9.70 -6.45
CA VAL A 428 7.08 8.42 -5.77
C VAL A 428 8.19 7.61 -6.45
N THR A 429 8.53 7.90 -7.71
CA THR A 429 9.41 7.04 -8.53
C THR A 429 10.88 7.10 -8.13
N PRO A 430 11.48 8.22 -7.69
CA PRO A 430 12.88 8.31 -7.30
C PRO A 430 13.25 7.34 -6.17
N TRP A 431 12.37 7.22 -5.18
CA TRP A 431 12.60 6.39 -4.01
C TRP A 431 12.44 4.91 -4.31
N THR A 432 11.58 4.59 -5.28
CA THR A 432 11.51 3.25 -5.88
C THR A 432 12.81 2.88 -6.57
N LEU A 433 13.36 3.78 -7.40
CA LEU A 433 14.64 3.57 -8.11
C LEU A 433 15.81 3.37 -7.14
N ALA A 434 15.84 4.12 -6.03
CA ALA A 434 16.87 3.99 -5.00
C ALA A 434 16.67 2.75 -4.09
N GLY A 435 15.47 2.16 -4.06
CA GLY A 435 15.16 1.03 -3.18
C GLY A 435 15.07 1.39 -1.70
N CYS A 436 14.81 2.65 -1.38
CA CYS A 436 14.63 3.14 -0.01
C CYS A 436 13.35 2.61 0.64
N PRO A 437 13.33 2.46 1.98
CA PRO A 437 12.09 2.29 2.73
C PRO A 437 11.35 3.62 2.77
N VAL A 438 10.05 3.58 2.50
CA VAL A 438 9.19 4.77 2.48
C VAL A 438 7.84 4.44 3.09
N ILE A 439 7.36 5.28 4.01
CA ILE A 439 6.00 5.22 4.50
C ILE A 439 5.23 6.48 4.10
N SER A 440 4.03 6.33 3.57
CA SER A 440 3.09 7.44 3.43
C SER A 440 2.35 7.61 4.75
N VAL A 441 2.38 8.82 5.30
CA VAL A 441 1.66 9.21 6.50
C VAL A 441 0.57 10.22 6.14
N PRO A 442 -0.60 10.19 6.79
CA PRO A 442 -1.66 11.17 6.57
C PRO A 442 -1.24 12.59 7.01
N VAL A 443 -1.56 13.63 6.22
CA VAL A 443 -1.24 15.03 6.55
C VAL A 443 -2.47 15.93 6.67
N GLY A 444 -3.68 15.38 6.50
CA GLY A 444 -4.93 16.11 6.61
C GLY A 444 -5.74 16.14 5.32
N PHE A 445 -6.58 17.15 5.22
CA PHE A 445 -7.64 17.23 4.20
C PHE A 445 -7.71 18.63 3.60
N ASN A 446 -8.00 18.69 2.30
CA ASN A 446 -8.31 19.97 1.65
C ASN A 446 -9.71 20.49 2.03
N ALA A 447 -10.08 21.65 1.53
CA ALA A 447 -11.39 22.28 1.79
C ALA A 447 -12.57 21.44 1.30
N ALA A 448 -12.38 20.56 0.31
CA ALA A 448 -13.40 19.64 -0.18
C ALA A 448 -13.50 18.35 0.68
N GLY A 449 -12.71 18.22 1.74
CA GLY A 449 -12.68 17.03 2.61
C GLY A 449 -11.95 15.83 2.01
N LEU A 450 -11.10 16.04 1.00
CA LEU A 450 -10.31 14.99 0.38
C LEU A 450 -8.94 14.89 1.06
N PRO A 451 -8.48 13.68 1.43
CA PRO A 451 -7.24 13.50 2.17
C PRO A 451 -5.99 13.61 1.32
N MET A 452 -4.87 13.86 1.96
CA MET A 452 -3.52 13.82 1.39
C MET A 452 -2.55 13.15 2.37
N GLY A 453 -1.41 12.72 1.86
CA GLY A 453 -0.30 12.13 2.62
C GLY A 453 1.05 12.69 2.22
N MET A 454 2.03 12.46 3.10
CA MET A 454 3.43 12.78 2.89
C MET A 454 4.27 11.51 3.01
N GLN A 455 5.24 11.34 2.13
CA GLN A 455 6.23 10.28 2.20
C GLN A 455 7.30 10.65 3.21
N LEU A 456 7.57 9.76 4.17
CA LEU A 456 8.76 9.77 5.00
C LEU A 456 9.71 8.70 4.50
N ILE A 457 10.90 9.11 4.09
CA ILE A 457 11.88 8.28 3.39
C ILE A 457 13.11 8.14 4.26
N GLY A 458 13.56 6.89 4.48
CA GLY A 458 14.81 6.60 5.19
C GLY A 458 15.93 6.13 4.28
N PRO A 459 17.15 6.08 4.81
CA PRO A 459 18.27 5.45 4.13
C PRO A 459 17.95 4.00 3.71
N PRO A 460 18.61 3.45 2.68
CA PRO A 460 18.43 2.05 2.30
C PRO A 460 18.59 1.11 3.52
N GLN A 461 17.63 0.20 3.68
CA GLN A 461 17.52 -0.79 4.77
C GLN A 461 17.14 -0.25 6.15
N ALA A 462 16.86 1.06 6.30
CA ALA A 462 16.43 1.68 7.55
C ALA A 462 14.92 1.54 7.83
N ASP A 463 14.31 0.40 7.49
CA ASP A 463 12.86 0.17 7.61
C ASP A 463 12.33 0.44 9.02
N LEU A 464 13.04 -0.02 10.07
CA LEU A 464 12.63 0.20 11.45
C LEU A 464 12.68 1.68 11.83
N ALA A 465 13.72 2.41 11.42
CA ALA A 465 13.85 3.84 11.72
C ALA A 465 12.73 4.67 11.05
N VAL A 466 12.33 4.31 9.83
CA VAL A 466 11.18 4.94 9.15
C VAL A 466 9.87 4.66 9.90
N LEU A 467 9.66 3.46 10.40
CA LEU A 467 8.49 3.11 11.21
C LEU A 467 8.48 3.85 12.55
N GLN A 468 9.64 4.01 13.20
CA GLN A 468 9.79 4.79 14.43
C GLN A 468 9.49 6.27 14.21
N LEU A 469 9.99 6.85 13.12
CA LEU A 469 9.66 8.23 12.73
C LEU A 469 8.16 8.40 12.49
N ALA A 470 7.55 7.50 11.72
CA ALA A 470 6.11 7.54 11.45
C ALA A 470 5.27 7.33 12.72
N HIS A 471 5.76 6.52 13.67
CA HIS A 471 5.09 6.30 14.96
C HIS A 471 5.08 7.58 15.80
N ALA A 472 6.23 8.24 15.95
CA ALA A 472 6.32 9.49 16.68
C ALA A 472 5.48 10.62 16.02
N TYR A 473 5.47 10.68 14.69
CA TYR A 473 4.57 11.55 13.93
C TYR A 473 3.09 11.26 14.24
N GLY A 474 2.68 9.99 14.20
CA GLY A 474 1.31 9.58 14.49
C GLY A 474 0.87 9.87 15.93
N GLN A 475 1.79 9.85 16.90
CA GLN A 475 1.53 10.26 18.28
C GLN A 475 1.32 11.79 18.40
N ALA A 476 2.02 12.59 17.59
CA ALA A 476 1.81 14.04 17.56
C ALA A 476 0.48 14.42 16.87
N ARG A 477 0.09 13.67 15.84
CA ARG A 477 -1.14 13.93 15.09
C ARG A 477 -1.78 12.64 14.54
N ASP A 478 -2.90 12.24 15.11
CA ASP A 478 -3.66 11.07 14.65
C ASP A 478 -4.81 11.49 13.70
N TRP A 479 -4.51 11.60 12.42
CA TRP A 479 -5.50 11.90 11.39
C TRP A 479 -6.48 10.74 11.12
N VAL A 480 -6.05 9.50 11.34
CA VAL A 480 -6.85 8.30 11.02
C VAL A 480 -8.04 8.16 11.98
N GLU A 481 -7.78 8.23 13.27
CA GLU A 481 -8.84 8.08 14.28
C GLU A 481 -9.60 9.39 14.56
N SER A 482 -8.95 10.56 14.37
CA SER A 482 -9.61 11.85 14.57
C SER A 482 -10.58 12.21 13.44
N ARG A 483 -10.40 11.67 12.23
CA ARG A 483 -11.26 11.96 11.08
C ARG A 483 -11.59 10.72 10.25
N PRO A 484 -12.34 9.75 10.79
CA PRO A 484 -12.81 8.60 10.04
C PRO A 484 -13.83 9.02 8.97
N PRO A 485 -14.07 8.23 7.91
CA PRO A 485 -15.00 8.55 6.84
C PRO A 485 -16.47 8.47 7.34
N ALA A 486 -16.96 9.54 7.94
CA ALA A 486 -18.23 9.60 8.68
C ALA A 486 -19.46 9.21 7.83
N ALA A 487 -19.47 9.53 6.53
CA ALA A 487 -20.58 9.19 5.63
C ALA A 487 -20.85 7.68 5.50
N LEU A 488 -19.85 6.84 5.80
CA LEU A 488 -19.97 5.38 5.75
C LEU A 488 -20.60 4.80 7.03
N TRP A 489 -20.56 5.53 8.16
CA TRP A 489 -21.00 5.06 9.47
C TRP A 489 -22.45 5.42 9.78
N GLY A 490 -23.14 6.18 8.90
CA GLY A 490 -24.50 6.65 9.15
C GLY A 490 -24.60 7.68 10.28
N LYS A 491 -23.50 8.25 10.71
CA LYS A 491 -23.46 9.41 11.60
C LYS A 491 -23.12 10.63 10.75
N THR A 492 -24.07 11.54 10.57
CA THR A 492 -23.81 12.89 10.08
C THR A 492 -22.95 13.60 11.14
N PRO A 493 -21.92 14.35 10.76
CA PRO A 493 -21.08 15.09 11.70
C PRO A 493 -21.89 16.09 12.53
#